data_dfa440a314878795a904f39b7014f2a7
#
_entry.id   dfa440a314878795a904f39b7014f2a7
#
_cell.length_a   1.000
_cell.length_b   1.000
_cell.length_c   1.000
_cell.angle_alpha   90.00
_cell.angle_beta   90.00
_cell.angle_gamma   90.00
#
_symmetry.space_group_name_H-M   'P 1'
#
loop_
_entity.id
_entity.type
_entity.pdbx_description
1 polymer ?
#
loop_
_entity_poly.entity_id
_entity_poly.type
_entity_poly.pdbx_seq_one_letter_code
_entity_poly.pdbx_strand_id
1 'polypeptide(L)'
;MSNKTVQNSFKFKSSKPQRFSGGNLWRASLANFSALQGLAIQALDLQARALQEPHVHPNANQLDYCVSGRARVGIVGPDGYRQYLELSAGDTSFVPQGYLHWIENIGETPLKFLVVLYHEKPETIELFDMIGGVPGSTIKQLFGLPGDTFKNIPNGGLGIKGAIIDSPSGSVSLAKGGKGQVNGCVAKL
;
A
#
# COMPACT_ATOMS: atom_id res chain seq x y z
N MET A 1 -12.06 36.39 19.21
CA MET A 1 -11.42 35.28 18.47
C MET A 1 -11.57 34.02 19.31
N SER A 2 -12.32 33.04 18.88
CA SER A 2 -12.53 31.79 19.63
C SER A 2 -11.22 30.98 19.62
N ASN A 3 -10.61 30.79 20.79
CA ASN A 3 -9.49 29.89 20.97
C ASN A 3 -9.99 28.44 20.77
N LYS A 4 -10.00 27.95 19.54
CA LYS A 4 -10.23 26.52 19.29
C LYS A 4 -9.06 25.75 19.89
N THR A 5 -9.29 25.09 21.02
CA THR A 5 -8.32 24.16 21.59
C THR A 5 -8.02 23.08 20.57
N VAL A 6 -6.77 23.00 20.10
CA VAL A 6 -6.34 21.96 19.19
C VAL A 6 -6.30 20.65 19.97
N GLN A 7 -7.03 19.65 19.51
CA GLN A 7 -6.99 18.31 20.09
C GLN A 7 -5.71 17.62 19.64
N ASN A 8 -4.81 17.32 20.58
CA ASN A 8 -3.49 16.72 20.32
C ASN A 8 -3.47 15.18 20.45
N SER A 9 -4.63 14.54 20.46
CA SER A 9 -4.72 13.07 20.51
C SER A 9 -5.81 12.55 19.58
N PHE A 10 -5.57 11.39 18.98
CA PHE A 10 -6.53 10.69 18.12
C PHE A 10 -6.62 9.22 18.52
N LYS A 11 -7.84 8.76 18.77
CA LYS A 11 -8.10 7.38 19.21
C LYS A 11 -8.49 6.51 18.01
N PHE A 12 -7.54 5.90 17.32
CA PHE A 12 -7.80 5.03 16.18
C PHE A 12 -8.86 3.96 16.47
N LYS A 13 -8.73 3.24 17.59
CA LYS A 13 -9.66 2.18 17.98
C LYS A 13 -11.10 2.64 18.16
N SER A 14 -11.32 3.93 18.45
CA SER A 14 -12.64 4.52 18.60
C SER A 14 -13.16 5.16 17.31
N SER A 15 -12.33 5.30 16.29
CA SER A 15 -12.74 5.77 14.97
C SER A 15 -13.30 4.63 14.13
N LYS A 16 -14.16 4.96 13.16
CA LYS A 16 -14.76 3.95 12.26
C LYS A 16 -13.72 3.51 11.21
N PRO A 17 -13.35 2.22 11.16
CA PRO A 17 -12.47 1.73 10.10
C PRO A 17 -13.21 1.63 8.76
N GLN A 18 -12.46 1.74 7.69
CA GLN A 18 -12.84 1.21 6.39
C GLN A 18 -12.60 -0.32 6.44
N ARG A 19 -13.64 -1.10 6.13
CA ARG A 19 -13.62 -2.57 6.21
C ARG A 19 -13.48 -3.17 4.83
N PHE A 20 -12.64 -4.19 4.72
CA PHE A 20 -12.36 -4.94 3.50
C PHE A 20 -12.38 -6.44 3.79
N SER A 21 -12.41 -7.26 2.75
CA SER A 21 -12.42 -8.73 2.89
C SER A 21 -11.16 -9.29 3.59
N GLY A 22 -10.03 -8.60 3.49
CA GLY A 22 -8.73 -9.01 4.05
C GLY A 22 -8.32 -8.24 5.31
N GLY A 23 -9.15 -7.31 5.82
CA GLY A 23 -8.75 -6.54 7.00
C GLY A 23 -9.45 -5.20 7.15
N ASN A 24 -8.82 -4.33 7.93
CA ASN A 24 -9.34 -3.01 8.24
C ASN A 24 -8.28 -1.94 8.07
N LEU A 25 -8.72 -0.74 7.73
CA LEU A 25 -7.89 0.43 7.58
C LEU A 25 -8.52 1.62 8.33
N TRP A 26 -7.76 2.22 9.25
CA TRP A 26 -8.08 3.47 9.92
C TRP A 26 -7.22 4.59 9.36
N ARG A 27 -7.79 5.79 9.25
CA ARG A 27 -7.09 6.98 8.76
C ARG A 27 -7.26 8.15 9.72
N ALA A 28 -6.17 8.85 9.99
CA ALA A 28 -6.15 10.17 10.60
C ALA A 28 -5.43 11.13 9.66
N SER A 29 -6.06 12.25 9.37
CA SER A 29 -5.55 13.31 8.50
C SER A 29 -6.08 14.65 8.99
N LEU A 30 -5.68 15.74 8.36
CA LEU A 30 -6.22 17.07 8.70
C LEU A 30 -7.75 17.11 8.73
N ALA A 31 -8.42 16.27 7.93
CA ALA A 31 -9.89 16.25 7.83
C ALA A 31 -10.59 15.80 9.12
N ASN A 32 -9.97 14.90 9.91
CA ASN A 32 -10.56 14.33 11.13
C ASN A 32 -9.67 14.48 12.38
N PHE A 33 -8.46 14.97 12.21
CA PHE A 33 -7.52 15.26 13.29
C PHE A 33 -6.72 16.54 12.96
N SER A 34 -7.24 17.67 13.33
CA SER A 34 -6.75 19.00 12.92
C SER A 34 -5.32 19.34 13.37
N ALA A 35 -4.74 18.57 14.30
CA ALA A 35 -3.33 18.69 14.67
C ALA A 35 -2.36 18.16 13.62
N LEU A 36 -2.81 17.29 12.70
CA LEU A 36 -1.98 16.71 11.63
C LEU A 36 -1.84 17.70 10.46
N GLN A 37 -0.99 18.69 10.64
CA GLN A 37 -0.58 19.59 9.56
C GLN A 37 0.66 19.00 8.88
N GLY A 38 0.61 18.86 7.57
CA GLY A 38 1.69 18.26 6.77
C GLY A 38 1.84 16.73 6.90
N LEU A 39 1.01 16.07 7.69
CA LEU A 39 1.06 14.62 7.94
C LEU A 39 -0.32 13.98 7.89
N ALA A 40 -0.34 12.69 7.55
CA ALA A 40 -1.47 11.81 7.79
C ALA A 40 -0.96 10.45 8.31
N ILE A 41 -1.81 9.72 9.00
CA ILE A 41 -1.45 8.43 9.58
C ILE A 41 -2.53 7.41 9.19
N GLN A 42 -2.09 6.21 8.83
CA GLN A 42 -2.95 5.06 8.60
C GLN A 42 -2.53 3.93 9.53
N ALA A 43 -3.50 3.18 10.06
CA ALA A 43 -3.27 1.94 10.76
C ALA A 43 -3.98 0.82 10.00
N LEU A 44 -3.25 -0.24 9.69
CA LEU A 44 -3.76 -1.40 8.97
C LEU A 44 -3.75 -2.63 9.89
N ASP A 45 -4.86 -3.36 9.86
CA ASP A 45 -4.93 -4.74 10.35
C ASP A 45 -5.20 -5.63 9.14
N LEU A 46 -4.19 -6.41 8.72
CA LEU A 46 -4.31 -7.38 7.63
C LEU A 46 -4.45 -8.78 8.22
N GLN A 47 -5.48 -9.51 7.82
CA GLN A 47 -5.62 -10.95 8.15
C GLN A 47 -4.43 -11.74 7.62
N ALA A 48 -4.25 -12.97 8.10
CA ALA A 48 -3.22 -13.88 7.58
C ALA A 48 -3.34 -13.98 6.04
N ARG A 49 -2.21 -13.88 5.35
CA ARG A 49 -2.12 -13.96 3.88
C ARG A 49 -2.89 -12.89 3.11
N ALA A 50 -3.42 -11.87 3.76
CA ALA A 50 -4.05 -10.74 3.10
C ALA A 50 -3.02 -9.76 2.55
N LEU A 51 -3.43 -8.97 1.56
CA LEU A 51 -2.61 -7.90 0.99
C LEU A 51 -3.40 -6.60 0.89
N GLN A 52 -2.70 -5.48 1.06
CA GLN A 52 -3.16 -4.18 0.60
C GLN A 52 -2.83 -4.06 -0.89
N GLU A 53 -3.82 -3.64 -1.67
CA GLU A 53 -3.70 -3.49 -3.12
C GLU A 53 -2.49 -2.64 -3.50
N PRO A 54 -1.76 -2.98 -4.60
CA PRO A 54 -0.74 -2.09 -5.14
C PRO A 54 -1.34 -0.72 -5.49
N HIS A 55 -0.69 0.34 -5.04
CA HIS A 55 -1.15 1.71 -5.20
C HIS A 55 0.00 2.72 -5.23
N VAL A 56 -0.32 3.95 -5.55
CA VAL A 56 0.61 5.07 -5.60
C VAL A 56 0.08 6.22 -4.75
N HIS A 57 0.97 6.87 -4.02
CA HIS A 57 0.70 8.18 -3.43
C HIS A 57 1.35 9.27 -4.29
N PRO A 58 0.58 9.97 -5.15
CA PRO A 58 1.17 10.95 -6.09
C PRO A 58 1.70 12.20 -5.38
N ASN A 59 1.28 12.47 -4.16
CA ASN A 59 1.60 13.69 -3.41
C ASN A 59 2.21 13.44 -2.02
N ALA A 60 2.62 12.21 -1.68
CA ALA A 60 3.17 11.92 -0.36
C ALA A 60 4.29 10.88 -0.42
N ASN A 61 5.36 11.12 0.36
CA ASN A 61 6.25 10.04 0.79
C ASN A 61 5.58 9.24 1.90
N GLN A 62 5.97 7.98 2.06
CA GLN A 62 5.44 7.06 3.05
C GLN A 62 6.55 6.49 3.93
N LEU A 63 6.35 6.53 5.24
CA LEU A 63 7.14 5.78 6.21
C LEU A 63 6.27 4.70 6.83
N ASP A 64 6.75 3.48 6.81
CA ASP A 64 6.09 2.31 7.35
C ASP A 64 6.71 1.88 8.68
N TYR A 65 5.89 1.30 9.55
CA TYR A 65 6.33 0.64 10.77
C TYR A 65 5.54 -0.64 11.01
N CYS A 66 6.24 -1.76 11.07
CA CYS A 66 5.63 -3.04 11.41
C CYS A 66 5.43 -3.14 12.94
N VAL A 67 4.18 -3.06 13.38
CA VAL A 67 3.84 -3.12 14.81
C VAL A 67 3.85 -4.56 15.32
N SER A 68 3.30 -5.49 14.55
CA SER A 68 3.30 -6.93 14.90
C SER A 68 3.02 -7.77 13.65
N GLY A 69 3.52 -9.00 13.62
CA GLY A 69 3.40 -9.91 12.50
C GLY A 69 4.61 -9.86 11.58
N ARG A 70 4.43 -10.32 10.33
CA ARG A 70 5.46 -10.32 9.29
C ARG A 70 4.87 -9.76 8.01
N ALA A 71 5.49 -8.71 7.49
CA ALA A 71 5.08 -8.06 6.26
C ALA A 71 6.09 -8.29 5.14
N ARG A 72 5.60 -8.27 3.89
CA ARG A 72 6.40 -7.96 2.71
C ARG A 72 5.91 -6.66 2.12
N VAL A 73 6.84 -5.71 1.93
CA VAL A 73 6.57 -4.46 1.21
C VAL A 73 7.23 -4.56 -0.15
N GLY A 74 6.43 -4.49 -1.21
CA GLY A 74 6.92 -4.40 -2.57
C GLY A 74 6.94 -2.94 -3.02
N ILE A 75 8.01 -2.52 -3.68
CA ILE A 75 8.19 -1.15 -4.19
C ILE A 75 8.70 -1.22 -5.61
N VAL A 76 8.05 -0.48 -6.52
CA VAL A 76 8.43 -0.35 -7.93
C VAL A 76 8.51 1.13 -8.28
N GLY A 77 9.62 1.54 -8.88
CA GLY A 77 9.89 2.92 -9.26
C GLY A 77 10.47 3.06 -10.66
N PRO A 78 10.95 4.25 -11.03
CA PRO A 78 11.57 4.52 -12.32
C PRO A 78 12.76 3.62 -12.62
N ASP A 79 13.17 3.57 -13.92
CA ASP A 79 14.38 2.90 -14.40
C ASP A 79 14.49 1.42 -13.99
N GLY A 80 13.35 0.74 -13.84
CA GLY A 80 13.31 -0.65 -13.45
C GLY A 80 13.59 -0.90 -11.96
N TYR A 81 13.60 0.16 -11.14
CA TYR A 81 13.74 0.01 -9.69
C TYR A 81 12.63 -0.88 -9.13
N ARG A 82 13.04 -1.91 -8.40
CA ARG A 82 12.13 -2.80 -7.69
C ARG A 82 12.80 -3.33 -6.43
N GLN A 83 12.04 -3.33 -5.34
CA GLN A 83 12.47 -3.84 -4.05
C GLN A 83 11.38 -4.68 -3.40
N TYR A 84 11.76 -5.73 -2.69
CA TYR A 84 10.89 -6.56 -1.88
C TYR A 84 11.52 -6.66 -0.50
N LEU A 85 10.90 -6.00 0.47
CA LEU A 85 11.41 -5.90 1.84
C LEU A 85 10.57 -6.81 2.74
N GLU A 86 11.19 -7.70 3.48
CA GLU A 86 10.52 -8.45 4.55
C GLU A 86 10.76 -7.73 5.87
N LEU A 87 9.68 -7.41 6.56
CA LEU A 87 9.67 -6.68 7.82
C LEU A 87 9.04 -7.53 8.91
N SER A 88 9.68 -7.52 10.07
CA SER A 88 9.18 -8.08 11.33
C SER A 88 8.77 -6.94 12.27
N ALA A 89 8.15 -7.29 13.39
CA ALA A 89 7.80 -6.30 14.41
C ALA A 89 9.02 -5.46 14.84
N GLY A 90 8.89 -4.14 14.78
CA GLY A 90 9.94 -3.17 15.06
C GLY A 90 10.67 -2.63 13.83
N ASP A 91 10.52 -3.26 12.66
CA ASP A 91 11.18 -2.83 11.43
C ASP A 91 10.39 -1.70 10.74
N THR A 92 11.12 -0.95 9.90
CA THR A 92 10.57 0.16 9.12
C THR A 92 10.92 0.03 7.65
N SER A 93 10.10 0.63 6.77
CA SER A 93 10.43 0.85 5.36
C SER A 93 10.04 2.27 4.94
N PHE A 94 10.61 2.71 3.82
CA PHE A 94 10.32 4.01 3.24
C PHE A 94 9.95 3.85 1.78
N VAL A 95 8.84 4.48 1.38
CA VAL A 95 8.36 4.50 0.00
C VAL A 95 8.41 5.94 -0.52
N PRO A 96 9.20 6.22 -1.56
CA PRO A 96 9.21 7.55 -2.18
C PRO A 96 7.85 7.88 -2.82
N GLN A 97 7.50 9.16 -2.81
CA GLN A 97 6.35 9.70 -3.52
C GLN A 97 6.32 9.23 -4.99
N GLY A 98 5.15 8.80 -5.46
CA GLY A 98 4.95 8.38 -6.83
C GLY A 98 5.40 6.95 -7.14
N TYR A 99 5.98 6.21 -6.19
CA TYR A 99 6.37 4.82 -6.40
C TYR A 99 5.17 3.89 -6.16
N LEU A 100 4.97 2.92 -7.07
CA LEU A 100 4.00 1.86 -6.88
C LEU A 100 4.45 0.96 -5.73
N HIS A 101 3.57 0.68 -4.79
CA HIS A 101 3.90 -0.17 -3.66
C HIS A 101 2.68 -0.91 -3.10
N TRP A 102 2.93 -1.96 -2.33
CA TRP A 102 1.91 -2.75 -1.65
C TRP A 102 2.46 -3.41 -0.40
N ILE A 103 1.56 -3.82 0.50
CA ILE A 103 1.90 -4.49 1.75
C ILE A 103 1.19 -5.84 1.78
N GLU A 104 1.95 -6.93 1.96
CA GLU A 104 1.46 -8.28 2.13
C GLU A 104 1.66 -8.74 3.58
N ASN A 105 0.68 -9.39 4.15
CA ASN A 105 0.89 -10.20 5.34
C ASN A 105 1.41 -11.58 4.93
N ILE A 106 2.70 -11.83 5.09
CA ILE A 106 3.35 -13.12 4.77
C ILE A 106 3.34 -14.11 5.95
N GLY A 107 2.73 -13.73 7.07
CA GLY A 107 2.58 -14.56 8.26
C GLY A 107 1.25 -15.29 8.32
N GLU A 108 1.13 -16.18 9.30
CA GLU A 108 -0.09 -16.94 9.61
C GLU A 108 -0.96 -16.26 10.67
N THR A 109 -0.51 -15.15 11.23
CA THR A 109 -1.22 -14.34 12.21
C THR A 109 -1.55 -12.96 11.66
N PRO A 110 -2.51 -12.23 12.23
CA PRO A 110 -2.80 -10.87 11.78
C PRO A 110 -1.57 -9.96 11.85
N LEU A 111 -1.35 -9.19 10.78
CA LEU A 111 -0.34 -8.13 10.69
C LEU A 111 -0.96 -6.83 11.16
N LYS A 112 -0.27 -6.12 12.06
CA LYS A 112 -0.57 -4.73 12.41
C LYS A 112 0.53 -3.83 11.89
N PHE A 113 0.14 -2.83 11.12
CA PHE A 113 1.05 -1.96 10.41
C PHE A 113 0.65 -0.50 10.55
N LEU A 114 1.61 0.36 10.77
CA LEU A 114 1.41 1.79 10.85
C LEU A 114 2.09 2.45 9.65
N VAL A 115 1.38 3.38 9.01
CA VAL A 115 1.84 4.14 7.86
C VAL A 115 1.75 5.62 8.19
N VAL A 116 2.83 6.35 7.99
CA VAL A 116 2.89 7.80 8.09
C VAL A 116 3.10 8.38 6.70
N LEU A 117 2.20 9.25 6.27
CA LEU A 117 2.24 9.92 4.97
C LEU A 117 2.63 11.39 5.17
N TYR A 118 3.64 11.84 4.42
CA TYR A 118 4.16 13.21 4.50
C TYR A 118 3.30 14.17 3.68
N HIS A 119 2.01 14.21 3.98
CA HIS A 119 1.03 15.14 3.43
C HIS A 119 -0.23 15.12 4.29
N GLU A 120 -0.83 16.27 4.56
CA GLU A 120 -2.04 16.37 5.40
C GLU A 120 -3.32 15.86 4.73
N LYS A 121 -3.30 15.76 3.40
CA LYS A 121 -4.38 15.24 2.54
C LYS A 121 -3.76 14.33 1.48
N PRO A 122 -3.25 13.15 1.88
CA PRO A 122 -2.61 12.25 0.93
C PRO A 122 -3.64 11.71 -0.07
N GLU A 123 -3.23 11.66 -1.32
CA GLU A 123 -3.98 11.03 -2.40
C GLU A 123 -3.50 9.58 -2.56
N THR A 124 -4.38 8.74 -3.09
CA THR A 124 -4.09 7.34 -3.40
C THR A 124 -4.72 7.00 -4.75
N ILE A 125 -3.94 6.39 -5.63
CA ILE A 125 -4.42 5.85 -6.90
C ILE A 125 -4.16 4.35 -6.86
N GLU A 126 -5.22 3.56 -6.77
CA GLU A 126 -5.16 2.11 -6.70
C GLU A 126 -4.85 1.51 -8.09
N LEU A 127 -4.18 0.36 -8.14
CA LEU A 127 -3.79 -0.29 -9.40
C LEU A 127 -5.01 -0.61 -10.28
N PHE A 128 -6.09 -1.10 -9.68
CA PHE A 128 -7.30 -1.42 -10.43
C PHE A 128 -7.99 -0.18 -10.99
N ASP A 129 -7.94 0.95 -10.28
CA ASP A 129 -8.43 2.23 -10.81
C ASP A 129 -7.60 2.69 -12.02
N MET A 130 -6.27 2.54 -11.95
CA MET A 130 -5.39 2.83 -13.08
C MET A 130 -5.71 1.98 -14.30
N ILE A 131 -5.81 0.66 -14.11
CA ILE A 131 -6.11 -0.27 -15.21
C ILE A 131 -7.54 -0.07 -15.73
N GLY A 132 -8.52 0.10 -14.84
CA GLY A 132 -9.92 0.32 -15.19
C GLY A 132 -10.17 1.64 -15.91
N GLY A 133 -9.31 2.65 -15.68
CA GLY A 133 -9.36 3.94 -16.37
C GLY A 133 -8.80 3.92 -17.80
N VAL A 134 -8.06 2.85 -18.19
CA VAL A 134 -7.49 2.73 -19.53
C VAL A 134 -8.47 2.01 -20.46
N PRO A 135 -8.72 2.53 -21.69
CA PRO A 135 -9.61 1.86 -22.65
C PRO A 135 -9.18 0.41 -22.89
N GLY A 136 -10.15 -0.52 -22.91
CA GLY A 136 -9.87 -1.95 -23.10
C GLY A 136 -9.13 -2.28 -24.40
N SER A 137 -9.36 -1.47 -25.46
CA SER A 137 -8.61 -1.57 -26.72
C SER A 137 -7.12 -1.30 -26.55
N THR A 138 -6.80 -0.29 -25.72
CA THR A 138 -5.40 0.06 -25.39
C THR A 138 -4.73 -1.04 -24.59
N ILE A 139 -5.42 -1.58 -23.57
CA ILE A 139 -4.93 -2.70 -22.76
C ILE A 139 -4.70 -3.94 -23.64
N LYS A 140 -5.66 -4.27 -24.50
CA LYS A 140 -5.53 -5.36 -25.47
C LYS A 140 -4.28 -5.22 -26.33
N GLN A 141 -4.07 -4.03 -26.91
CA GLN A 141 -2.94 -3.75 -27.77
C GLN A 141 -1.62 -3.87 -27.00
N LEU A 142 -1.56 -3.33 -25.78
CA LEU A 142 -0.34 -3.29 -24.96
C LEU A 142 0.11 -4.70 -24.52
N PHE A 143 -0.83 -5.56 -24.11
CA PHE A 143 -0.52 -6.88 -23.56
C PHE A 143 -0.73 -8.04 -24.56
N GLY A 144 -1.25 -7.78 -25.75
CA GLY A 144 -1.58 -8.83 -26.72
C GLY A 144 -2.66 -9.81 -26.25
N LEU A 145 -3.52 -9.37 -25.31
CA LEU A 145 -4.52 -10.21 -24.67
C LEU A 145 -5.89 -10.12 -25.38
N PRO A 146 -6.77 -11.13 -25.24
CA PRO A 146 -8.15 -11.04 -25.69
C PRO A 146 -8.87 -9.81 -25.11
N GLY A 147 -9.75 -9.18 -25.90
CA GLY A 147 -10.39 -7.90 -25.56
C GLY A 147 -11.27 -7.92 -24.30
N ASP A 148 -11.63 -9.08 -23.81
CA ASP A 148 -12.45 -9.28 -22.62
C ASP A 148 -11.66 -9.71 -21.37
N THR A 149 -10.34 -9.80 -21.46
CA THR A 149 -9.48 -10.25 -20.35
C THR A 149 -9.68 -9.41 -19.07
N PHE A 150 -9.94 -8.13 -19.23
CA PHE A 150 -10.11 -7.20 -18.11
C PHE A 150 -11.56 -6.73 -17.90
N LYS A 151 -12.54 -7.36 -18.55
CA LYS A 151 -13.95 -6.95 -18.43
C LYS A 151 -14.52 -7.06 -17.00
N ASN A 152 -13.92 -7.90 -16.17
CA ASN A 152 -14.34 -8.16 -14.79
C ASN A 152 -13.44 -7.42 -13.76
N ILE A 153 -12.56 -6.52 -14.20
CA ILE A 153 -11.86 -5.66 -13.25
C ILE A 153 -12.90 -4.76 -12.58
N PRO A 154 -12.99 -4.78 -11.24
CA PRO A 154 -13.91 -3.91 -10.53
C PRO A 154 -13.59 -2.43 -10.82
N ASN A 155 -14.62 -1.63 -11.06
CA ASN A 155 -14.48 -0.18 -11.01
C ASN A 155 -14.34 0.23 -9.55
N GLY A 156 -13.23 0.85 -9.21
CA GLY A 156 -12.87 1.22 -7.84
C GLY A 156 -11.87 0.24 -7.22
N GLY A 157 -10.92 0.80 -6.48
CA GLY A 157 -9.87 0.04 -5.82
C GLY A 157 -10.41 -1.01 -4.85
N LEU A 158 -9.70 -2.12 -4.74
CA LEU A 158 -10.05 -3.24 -3.85
C LEU A 158 -9.58 -3.02 -2.42
N GLY A 159 -8.67 -2.06 -2.21
CA GLY A 159 -8.09 -1.73 -0.92
C GLY A 159 -7.33 -2.91 -0.30
N ILE A 160 -7.95 -3.66 0.62
CA ILE A 160 -7.34 -4.81 1.28
C ILE A 160 -8.07 -6.09 0.87
N LYS A 161 -7.35 -7.04 0.27
CA LYS A 161 -7.84 -8.35 -0.14
C LYS A 161 -7.44 -9.43 0.85
N GLY A 162 -8.38 -10.33 1.16
CA GLY A 162 -8.13 -11.56 1.88
C GLY A 162 -7.35 -12.57 1.06
N ALA A 163 -6.85 -13.62 1.73
CA ALA A 163 -6.20 -14.74 1.06
C ALA A 163 -7.12 -15.35 0.01
N ILE A 164 -6.56 -15.70 -1.15
CA ILE A 164 -7.23 -16.57 -2.11
C ILE A 164 -7.07 -18.00 -1.57
N ILE A 165 -8.16 -18.59 -1.06
CA ILE A 165 -8.13 -19.90 -0.38
C ILE A 165 -7.97 -21.05 -1.40
N ASP A 166 -8.15 -20.80 -2.70
CA ASP A 166 -8.05 -21.80 -3.76
C ASP A 166 -6.96 -21.42 -4.78
N SER A 167 -5.72 -21.76 -4.45
CA SER A 167 -4.74 -22.07 -5.49
C SER A 167 -4.07 -23.38 -5.14
N PRO A 168 -4.32 -24.47 -5.90
CA PRO A 168 -3.41 -25.60 -5.85
C PRO A 168 -2.01 -25.05 -6.19
N SER A 169 -1.02 -25.49 -5.45
CA SER A 169 0.39 -25.12 -5.48
C SER A 169 0.94 -24.92 -6.90
N GLY A 170 0.69 -23.78 -7.50
CA GLY A 170 1.39 -23.28 -8.67
C GLY A 170 2.50 -22.36 -8.16
N SER A 171 3.72 -22.86 -8.10
CA SER A 171 4.89 -22.03 -7.92
C SER A 171 4.91 -20.97 -9.01
N VAL A 172 4.63 -19.72 -8.65
CA VAL A 172 4.95 -18.59 -9.51
C VAL A 172 6.47 -18.53 -9.54
N SER A 173 7.05 -19.11 -10.57
CA SER A 173 8.45 -18.95 -10.90
C SER A 173 8.66 -17.46 -11.20
N LEU A 174 9.17 -16.72 -10.23
CA LEU A 174 9.68 -15.39 -10.47
C LEU A 174 10.79 -15.55 -11.52
N ALA A 175 10.58 -14.99 -12.70
CA ALA A 175 11.62 -14.91 -13.72
C ALA A 175 12.87 -14.35 -13.04
N LYS A 176 13.97 -15.09 -13.07
CA LYS A 176 15.26 -14.66 -12.55
C LYS A 176 15.64 -13.38 -13.28
N GLY A 177 15.32 -12.24 -12.70
CA GLY A 177 15.78 -10.94 -13.15
C GLY A 177 17.29 -10.91 -13.06
N GLY A 178 17.92 -10.46 -14.14
CA GLY A 178 19.36 -10.36 -14.27
C GLY A 178 19.98 -9.61 -13.08
N LYS A 179 21.18 -10.03 -12.70
CA LYS A 179 22.00 -9.41 -11.66
C LYS A 179 22.28 -7.95 -11.99
N GLY A 180 21.45 -7.04 -11.51
CA GLY A 180 21.76 -5.62 -11.39
C GLY A 180 22.52 -5.41 -10.08
N GLN A 181 23.79 -5.16 -10.15
CA GLN A 181 24.63 -4.79 -9.02
C GLN A 181 24.17 -3.42 -8.52
N VAL A 182 23.58 -3.37 -7.35
CA VAL A 182 23.15 -2.09 -6.71
C VAL A 182 24.37 -1.54 -5.97
N ASN A 183 25.04 -0.55 -6.54
CA ASN A 183 26.00 0.26 -5.80
C ASN A 183 25.22 1.09 -4.78
N GLY A 184 25.44 0.82 -3.49
CA GLY A 184 24.79 1.49 -2.39
C GLY A 184 25.07 2.99 -2.40
N CYS A 185 24.03 3.78 -2.49
CA CYS A 185 24.08 5.20 -2.20
C CYS A 185 23.97 5.35 -0.68
N VAL A 186 25.13 5.49 -0.02
CA VAL A 186 25.20 5.88 1.39
C VAL A 186 24.97 7.39 1.42
N ALA A 187 23.79 7.82 1.85
CA ALA A 187 23.56 9.21 2.20
C ALA A 187 24.38 9.52 3.47
N LYS A 188 25.39 10.36 3.34
CA LYS A 188 26.03 10.99 4.51
C LYS A 188 25.09 12.06 5.04
N LEU A 189 24.70 11.95 6.30
CA LEU A 189 24.09 13.01 7.09
C LEU A 189 25.10 14.13 7.34
#